data_be80adbe0733604a932d53da9a0a7c36
#
_entry.id   be80adbe0733604a932d53da9a0a7c36
#
_cell.length_a   1.000
_cell.length_b   1.000
_cell.length_c   1.000
_cell.angle_alpha   90.00
_cell.angle_beta   90.00
_cell.angle_gamma   90.00
#
_symmetry.space_group_name_H-M   'P 1'
#
loop_
_entity.id
_entity.type
_entity.pdbx_description
1 polymer ?
#
loop_
_entity_poly.entity_id
_entity_poly.type
_entity_poly.pdbx_seq_one_letter_code
_entity_poly.pdbx_strand_id
1 'polypeptide(L)'
;VRRNGRMCGCGRQGCLETYTSATGVARTAREYLTIRTDESKLRELDIDTITSKDVFDAASVGDALALEIFESTGAILGEACADFVTFSSPEAIIFFGGLTKAGDLLMNPIRHHMEKNLLKIYQGKTKLLVSQLKESDAAVLGASALGWEAKEI
;
A
#
# COMPACT_ATOMS: atom_id res chain seq x y z
N VAL A 1 -4.29 11.99 3.11
CA VAL A 1 -3.11 12.19 2.22
C VAL A 1 -3.46 12.95 0.94
N ARG A 2 -4.71 12.91 0.48
CA ARG A 2 -5.16 13.66 -0.71
C ARG A 2 -6.38 14.50 -0.36
N ARG A 3 -6.22 15.84 -0.25
CA ARG A 3 -7.34 16.76 -0.02
C ARG A 3 -8.37 16.62 -1.15
N ASN A 4 -9.66 16.57 -0.79
CA ASN A 4 -10.76 16.37 -1.74
C ASN A 4 -10.63 15.09 -2.60
N GLY A 5 -9.90 14.10 -2.12
CA GLY A 5 -9.70 12.84 -2.80
C GLY A 5 -10.86 11.87 -2.63
N ARG A 6 -10.58 10.59 -2.83
CA ARG A 6 -11.57 9.51 -2.78
C ARG A 6 -12.34 9.49 -1.46
N MET A 7 -13.65 9.28 -1.54
CA MET A 7 -14.48 9.03 -0.36
C MET A 7 -14.03 7.74 0.33
N CYS A 8 -13.84 7.80 1.63
CA CYS A 8 -13.48 6.68 2.49
C CYS A 8 -14.70 6.20 3.30
N GLY A 9 -14.74 4.92 3.62
CA GLY A 9 -15.79 4.32 4.47
C GLY A 9 -15.89 4.96 5.87
N CYS A 10 -14.85 5.66 6.33
CA CYS A 10 -14.89 6.42 7.59
C CYS A 10 -15.63 7.77 7.49
N GLY A 11 -16.21 8.12 6.34
CA GLY A 11 -16.91 9.39 6.06
C GLY A 11 -16.01 10.56 5.69
N ARG A 12 -14.68 10.39 5.66
CA ARG A 12 -13.71 11.41 5.23
C ARG A 12 -13.31 11.22 3.77
N GLN A 13 -12.62 12.22 3.21
CA GLN A 13 -12.06 12.15 1.87
C GLN A 13 -10.54 12.10 1.90
N GLY A 14 -9.95 11.38 0.93
CA GLY A 14 -8.51 11.34 0.71
C GLY A 14 -7.71 10.56 1.74
N CYS A 15 -8.32 9.62 2.44
CA CYS A 15 -7.63 8.72 3.36
C CYS A 15 -6.62 7.84 2.61
N LEU A 16 -5.46 7.59 3.22
CA LEU A 16 -4.40 6.74 2.66
C LEU A 16 -4.95 5.36 2.24
N GLU A 17 -5.77 4.77 3.08
CA GLU A 17 -6.41 3.45 2.86
C GLU A 17 -7.12 3.36 1.50
N THR A 18 -7.79 4.43 1.03
CA THR A 18 -8.53 4.41 -0.24
C THR A 18 -7.65 4.32 -1.49
N TYR A 19 -6.34 4.45 -1.34
CA TYR A 19 -5.35 4.35 -2.41
C TYR A 19 -4.43 3.14 -2.25
N THR A 20 -4.07 2.78 -1.02
CA THR A 20 -2.96 1.86 -0.73
C THR A 20 -3.38 0.57 -0.06
N SER A 21 -4.66 0.33 0.15
CA SER A 21 -5.20 -0.98 0.54
C SER A 21 -5.48 -1.86 -0.69
N ALA A 22 -5.77 -3.14 -0.48
CA ALA A 22 -6.18 -4.04 -1.55
C ALA A 22 -7.40 -3.51 -2.31
N THR A 23 -8.40 -2.98 -1.60
CA THR A 23 -9.58 -2.34 -2.21
C THR A 23 -9.21 -1.03 -2.92
N GLY A 24 -8.22 -0.30 -2.41
CA GLY A 24 -7.69 0.92 -3.02
C GLY A 24 -7.01 0.65 -4.36
N VAL A 25 -6.19 -0.41 -4.45
CA VAL A 25 -5.55 -0.86 -5.69
C VAL A 25 -6.60 -1.27 -6.73
N ALA A 26 -7.56 -2.10 -6.34
CA ALA A 26 -8.66 -2.51 -7.22
C ALA A 26 -9.47 -1.29 -7.73
N ARG A 27 -9.73 -0.32 -6.85
CA ARG A 27 -10.40 0.93 -7.23
C ARG A 27 -9.58 1.74 -8.24
N THR A 28 -8.26 1.84 -8.05
CA THR A 28 -7.38 2.51 -9.02
C THR A 28 -7.43 1.83 -10.37
N ALA A 29 -7.45 0.49 -10.41
CA ALA A 29 -7.57 -0.26 -11.66
C ALA A 29 -8.89 0.08 -12.39
N ARG A 30 -10.02 0.05 -11.69
CA ARG A 30 -11.33 0.40 -12.27
C ARG A 30 -11.36 1.84 -12.78
N GLU A 31 -10.84 2.80 -12.02
CA GLU A 31 -10.75 4.20 -12.44
C GLU A 31 -9.89 4.35 -13.71
N TYR A 32 -8.72 3.71 -13.78
CA TYR A 32 -7.85 3.77 -14.95
C TYR A 32 -8.50 3.13 -16.18
N LEU A 33 -9.12 1.95 -16.03
CA LEU A 33 -9.81 1.27 -17.12
C LEU A 33 -11.01 2.05 -17.66
N THR A 34 -11.64 2.86 -16.82
CA THR A 34 -12.78 3.72 -17.19
C THR A 34 -12.35 4.95 -17.98
N ILE A 35 -11.24 5.59 -17.59
CA ILE A 35 -10.83 6.89 -18.15
C ILE A 35 -9.75 6.78 -19.22
N ARG A 36 -9.10 5.62 -19.37
CA ARG A 36 -7.99 5.38 -20.29
C ARG A 36 -8.34 4.28 -21.28
N THR A 37 -7.64 4.26 -22.40
CA THR A 37 -7.82 3.29 -23.49
C THR A 37 -6.61 2.40 -23.71
N ASP A 38 -5.61 2.44 -22.82
CA ASP A 38 -4.40 1.62 -22.90
C ASP A 38 -4.76 0.13 -22.99
N GLU A 39 -3.98 -0.62 -23.75
CA GLU A 39 -4.08 -2.07 -23.77
C GLU A 39 -3.71 -2.63 -22.40
N SER A 40 -4.52 -3.56 -21.89
CA SER A 40 -4.28 -4.24 -20.63
C SER A 40 -5.05 -5.54 -20.55
N LYS A 41 -4.44 -6.56 -19.97
CA LYS A 41 -5.12 -7.84 -19.65
C LYS A 41 -6.29 -7.66 -18.68
N LEU A 42 -6.27 -6.59 -17.89
CA LEU A 42 -7.37 -6.27 -16.98
C LEU A 42 -8.68 -5.95 -17.73
N ARG A 43 -8.63 -5.60 -19.03
CA ARG A 43 -9.82 -5.35 -19.85
C ARG A 43 -10.56 -6.62 -20.26
N GLU A 44 -9.92 -7.77 -20.10
CA GLU A 44 -10.54 -9.08 -20.35
C GLU A 44 -11.47 -9.51 -19.20
N LEU A 45 -11.36 -8.81 -18.05
CA LEU A 45 -12.14 -9.08 -16.84
C LEU A 45 -13.34 -8.13 -16.73
N ASP A 46 -14.33 -8.57 -15.96
CA ASP A 46 -15.43 -7.69 -15.57
C ASP A 46 -14.91 -6.61 -14.62
N ILE A 47 -15.01 -5.35 -15.03
CA ILE A 47 -14.48 -4.20 -14.33
C ILE A 47 -14.98 -4.09 -12.89
N ASP A 48 -16.22 -4.49 -12.63
CA ASP A 48 -16.84 -4.38 -11.30
C ASP A 48 -16.27 -5.41 -10.30
N THR A 49 -15.72 -6.50 -10.81
CA THR A 49 -15.21 -7.61 -10.01
C THR A 49 -13.68 -7.61 -9.84
N ILE A 50 -12.96 -6.73 -10.54
CA ILE A 50 -11.49 -6.64 -10.46
C ILE A 50 -11.04 -6.50 -9.01
N THR A 51 -10.09 -7.34 -8.61
CA THR A 51 -9.44 -7.36 -7.31
C THR A 51 -7.97 -6.90 -7.40
N SER A 52 -7.35 -6.62 -6.25
CA SER A 52 -5.91 -6.36 -6.20
C SER A 52 -5.05 -7.56 -6.63
N LYS A 53 -5.60 -8.78 -6.52
CA LYS A 53 -4.92 -9.99 -6.99
C LYS A 53 -4.86 -10.00 -8.52
N ASP A 54 -5.95 -9.65 -9.20
CA ASP A 54 -5.97 -9.56 -10.66
C ASP A 54 -4.98 -8.53 -11.18
N VAL A 55 -4.86 -7.38 -10.49
CA VAL A 55 -3.85 -6.36 -10.81
C VAL A 55 -2.44 -6.92 -10.61
N PHE A 56 -2.20 -7.67 -9.54
CA PHE A 56 -0.91 -8.33 -9.30
C PHE A 56 -0.59 -9.36 -10.39
N ASP A 57 -1.54 -10.21 -10.73
CA ASP A 57 -1.36 -11.26 -11.74
C ASP A 57 -1.03 -10.63 -13.11
N ALA A 58 -1.72 -9.55 -13.50
CA ALA A 58 -1.43 -8.81 -14.72
C ALA A 58 -0.04 -8.14 -14.68
N ALA A 59 0.31 -7.47 -13.58
CA ALA A 59 1.61 -6.84 -13.40
C ALA A 59 2.77 -7.86 -13.48
N SER A 60 2.56 -9.05 -12.91
CA SER A 60 3.56 -10.13 -12.89
C SER A 60 3.93 -10.67 -14.27
N VAL A 61 3.07 -10.47 -15.27
CA VAL A 61 3.33 -10.83 -16.68
C VAL A 61 3.65 -9.61 -17.53
N GLY A 62 3.95 -8.47 -16.93
CA GLY A 62 4.45 -7.28 -17.60
C GLY A 62 3.37 -6.35 -18.17
N ASP A 63 2.11 -6.45 -17.72
CA ASP A 63 1.06 -5.52 -18.10
C ASP A 63 1.40 -4.10 -17.65
N ALA A 64 1.54 -3.17 -18.61
CA ALA A 64 2.03 -1.83 -18.35
C ALA A 64 1.07 -1.03 -17.44
N LEU A 65 -0.24 -1.16 -17.64
CA LEU A 65 -1.24 -0.48 -16.83
C LEU A 65 -1.21 -1.00 -15.39
N ALA A 66 -1.11 -2.30 -15.19
CA ALA A 66 -1.03 -2.92 -13.88
C ALA A 66 0.26 -2.54 -13.13
N LEU A 67 1.39 -2.47 -13.83
CA LEU A 67 2.66 -1.97 -13.28
C LEU A 67 2.54 -0.51 -12.84
N GLU A 68 1.91 0.35 -13.64
CA GLU A 68 1.67 1.75 -13.29
C GLU A 68 0.76 1.90 -12.06
N ILE A 69 -0.22 1.01 -11.89
CA ILE A 69 -1.07 0.99 -10.69
C ILE A 69 -0.24 0.70 -9.44
N PHE A 70 0.68 -0.26 -9.49
CA PHE A 70 1.59 -0.54 -8.37
C PHE A 70 2.57 0.62 -8.13
N GLU A 71 3.10 1.23 -9.17
CA GLU A 71 3.96 2.42 -9.08
C GLU A 71 3.20 3.59 -8.40
N SER A 72 1.98 3.88 -8.84
CA SER A 72 1.12 4.92 -8.25
C SER A 72 0.78 4.63 -6.78
N THR A 73 0.46 3.37 -6.46
CA THR A 73 0.21 2.92 -5.09
C THR A 73 1.43 3.11 -4.22
N GLY A 74 2.58 2.67 -4.71
CA GLY A 74 3.86 2.79 -4.02
C GLY A 74 4.30 4.25 -3.85
N ALA A 75 4.02 5.11 -4.82
CA ALA A 75 4.30 6.54 -4.72
C ALA A 75 3.51 7.19 -3.57
N ILE A 76 2.20 6.96 -3.52
CA ILE A 76 1.35 7.52 -2.45
C ILE A 76 1.75 6.98 -1.07
N LEU A 77 2.04 5.69 -0.98
CA LEU A 77 2.44 5.07 0.28
C LEU A 77 3.84 5.50 0.71
N GLY A 78 4.77 5.64 -0.23
CA GLY A 78 6.12 6.14 0.01
C GLY A 78 6.14 7.58 0.51
N GLU A 79 5.34 8.48 -0.11
CA GLU A 79 5.14 9.85 0.39
C GLU A 79 4.64 9.85 1.84
N ALA A 80 3.61 9.04 2.14
CA ALA A 80 3.08 8.93 3.50
C ALA A 80 4.11 8.35 4.49
N CYS A 81 4.93 7.39 4.06
CA CYS A 81 6.02 6.86 4.88
C CYS A 81 7.07 7.92 5.19
N ALA A 82 7.40 8.80 4.24
CA ALA A 82 8.32 9.92 4.47
C ALA A 82 7.76 10.89 5.52
N ASP A 83 6.45 11.18 5.50
CA ASP A 83 5.78 11.98 6.52
C ASP A 83 5.89 11.30 7.90
N PHE A 84 5.64 9.98 7.99
CA PHE A 84 5.74 9.22 9.24
C PHE A 84 7.16 9.21 9.78
N VAL A 85 8.16 9.03 8.92
CA VAL A 85 9.59 9.07 9.31
C VAL A 85 9.95 10.46 9.84
N THR A 86 9.53 11.52 9.16
CA THR A 86 9.80 12.90 9.58
C THR A 86 9.17 13.22 10.92
N PHE A 87 7.99 12.67 11.21
CA PHE A 87 7.26 12.92 12.46
C PHE A 87 7.79 12.11 13.65
N SER A 88 8.15 10.83 13.45
CA SER A 88 8.44 9.90 14.55
C SER A 88 9.83 9.29 14.54
N SER A 89 10.62 9.50 13.47
CA SER A 89 11.98 8.96 13.30
C SER A 89 12.12 7.47 13.65
N PRO A 90 11.29 6.57 13.12
CA PRO A 90 11.31 5.16 13.49
C PRO A 90 12.54 4.47 12.91
N GLU A 91 13.06 3.45 13.60
CA GLU A 91 14.11 2.58 13.07
C GLU A 91 13.63 1.74 11.87
N ALA A 92 12.35 1.35 11.89
CA ALA A 92 11.73 0.58 10.83
C ALA A 92 10.24 0.88 10.69
N ILE A 93 9.72 0.75 9.45
CA ILE A 93 8.30 0.65 9.15
C ILE A 93 8.03 -0.79 8.74
N ILE A 94 7.11 -1.46 9.43
CA ILE A 94 6.76 -2.86 9.19
C ILE A 94 5.42 -2.91 8.46
N PHE A 95 5.41 -3.45 7.25
CA PHE A 95 4.21 -3.67 6.46
C PHE A 95 3.60 -5.02 6.77
N PHE A 96 2.28 -5.06 6.88
CA PHE A 96 1.51 -6.26 7.14
C PHE A 96 0.24 -6.29 6.28
N GLY A 97 -0.19 -7.49 5.87
CA GLY A 97 -1.43 -7.72 5.14
C GLY A 97 -1.23 -8.25 3.72
N GLY A 98 -2.33 -8.68 3.08
CA GLY A 98 -2.31 -9.40 1.81
C GLY A 98 -1.62 -8.67 0.65
N LEU A 99 -1.66 -7.34 0.63
CA LEU A 99 -1.04 -6.55 -0.44
C LEU A 99 0.51 -6.67 -0.44
N THR A 100 1.13 -6.96 0.72
CA THR A 100 2.59 -7.15 0.81
C THR A 100 3.09 -8.37 0.04
N LYS A 101 2.18 -9.30 -0.30
CA LYS A 101 2.49 -10.46 -1.15
C LYS A 101 2.91 -10.07 -2.57
N ALA A 102 2.61 -8.83 -2.99
CA ALA A 102 3.12 -8.28 -4.25
C ALA A 102 4.65 -8.08 -4.26
N GLY A 103 5.32 -8.21 -3.11
CA GLY A 103 6.77 -8.18 -3.01
C GLY A 103 7.38 -6.91 -3.60
N ASP A 104 8.37 -7.07 -4.46
CA ASP A 104 9.10 -5.95 -5.06
C ASP A 104 8.27 -5.05 -5.97
N LEU A 105 7.17 -5.55 -6.56
CA LEU A 105 6.24 -4.71 -7.32
C LEU A 105 5.65 -3.58 -6.48
N LEU A 106 5.47 -3.81 -5.19
CA LEU A 106 4.99 -2.80 -4.25
C LEU A 106 6.13 -2.14 -3.47
N MET A 107 7.07 -2.94 -2.94
CA MET A 107 8.07 -2.46 -1.98
C MET A 107 9.13 -1.55 -2.62
N ASN A 108 9.51 -1.80 -3.89
CA ASN A 108 10.48 -0.97 -4.58
C ASN A 108 9.95 0.46 -4.85
N PRO A 109 8.74 0.65 -5.41
CA PRO A 109 8.13 1.98 -5.51
C PRO A 109 8.00 2.69 -4.16
N ILE A 110 7.55 1.99 -3.09
CA ILE A 110 7.47 2.58 -1.75
C ILE A 110 8.82 3.12 -1.31
N ARG A 111 9.87 2.30 -1.40
CA ARG A 111 11.23 2.69 -1.00
C ARG A 111 11.72 3.88 -1.81
N HIS A 112 11.57 3.82 -3.14
CA HIS A 112 11.99 4.89 -4.03
C HIS A 112 11.33 6.23 -3.67
N HIS A 113 10.00 6.24 -3.54
CA HIS A 113 9.26 7.46 -3.26
C HIS A 113 9.43 7.94 -1.81
N MET A 114 9.58 7.05 -0.85
CA MET A 114 9.92 7.44 0.52
C MET A 114 11.28 8.16 0.54
N GLU A 115 12.34 7.56 0.01
CA GLU A 115 13.67 8.15 0.01
C GLU A 115 13.71 9.49 -0.74
N LYS A 116 12.99 9.60 -1.86
CA LYS A 116 12.89 10.83 -2.64
C LYS A 116 12.23 11.99 -1.88
N ASN A 117 11.28 11.69 -1.01
CA ASN A 117 10.51 12.68 -0.24
C ASN A 117 11.08 12.95 1.15
N LEU A 118 12.02 12.12 1.63
CA LEU A 118 12.68 12.33 2.91
C LEU A 118 13.64 13.52 2.88
N LEU A 119 13.68 14.27 3.98
CA LEU A 119 14.76 15.21 4.23
C LEU A 119 16.10 14.44 4.29
N LYS A 120 17.16 15.05 3.77
CA LYS A 120 18.51 14.43 3.71
C LYS A 120 18.97 13.81 5.02
N ILE A 121 18.61 14.42 6.16
CA ILE A 121 18.99 13.94 7.49
C ILE A 121 18.36 12.60 7.88
N TYR A 122 17.26 12.19 7.21
CA TYR A 122 16.54 10.94 7.46
C TYR A 122 16.82 9.87 6.41
N GLN A 123 17.36 10.24 5.23
CA GLN A 123 17.60 9.30 4.14
C GLN A 123 18.49 8.12 4.55
N GLY A 124 18.13 6.93 4.12
CA GLY A 124 18.87 5.70 4.38
C GLY A 124 18.84 5.19 5.83
N LYS A 125 18.08 5.81 6.74
CA LYS A 125 18.08 5.45 8.17
C LYS A 125 16.95 4.52 8.57
N THR A 126 15.79 4.63 7.96
CA THR A 126 14.60 3.84 8.30
C THR A 126 14.50 2.60 7.40
N LYS A 127 14.36 1.43 8.01
CA LYS A 127 14.19 0.17 7.28
C LYS A 127 12.72 -0.03 6.89
N LEU A 128 12.47 -0.52 5.68
CA LEU A 128 11.15 -1.02 5.27
C LEU A 128 11.17 -2.54 5.34
N LEU A 129 10.32 -3.10 6.18
CA LEU A 129 10.26 -4.54 6.45
C LEU A 129 8.85 -5.06 6.15
N VAL A 130 8.76 -6.32 5.76
CA VAL A 130 7.48 -7.04 5.66
C VAL A 130 7.38 -7.99 6.85
N SER A 131 6.27 -7.95 7.55
CA SER A 131 5.99 -8.83 8.68
C SER A 131 5.98 -10.30 8.23
N GLN A 132 6.58 -11.16 9.03
CA GLN A 132 6.55 -12.61 8.84
C GLN A 132 5.39 -13.29 9.62
N LEU A 133 4.58 -12.51 10.34
CA LEU A 133 3.41 -13.04 11.03
C LEU A 133 2.38 -13.54 10.03
N LYS A 134 1.77 -14.69 10.33
CA LYS A 134 0.63 -15.19 9.55
C LYS A 134 -0.58 -14.28 9.77
N GLU A 135 -1.32 -13.98 8.70
CA GLU A 135 -2.51 -13.11 8.78
C GLU A 135 -3.56 -13.64 9.76
N SER A 136 -3.72 -14.97 9.85
CA SER A 136 -4.64 -15.62 10.79
C SER A 136 -4.29 -15.36 12.26
N ASP A 137 -3.01 -15.21 12.58
CA ASP A 137 -2.51 -15.23 13.94
C ASP A 137 -2.20 -13.83 14.48
N ALA A 138 -1.95 -12.87 13.57
CA ALA A 138 -1.48 -11.54 13.94
C ALA A 138 -2.43 -10.77 14.86
N ALA A 139 -3.75 -10.85 14.62
CA ALA A 139 -4.74 -10.17 15.45
C ALA A 139 -4.80 -10.77 16.86
N VAL A 140 -4.75 -12.09 16.96
CA VAL A 140 -4.76 -12.82 18.24
C VAL A 140 -3.48 -12.55 19.02
N LEU A 141 -2.32 -12.63 18.36
CA LEU A 141 -1.02 -12.36 18.98
C LEU A 141 -0.91 -10.91 19.45
N GLY A 142 -1.38 -9.95 18.64
CA GLY A 142 -1.40 -8.53 19.02
C GLY A 142 -2.30 -8.27 20.22
N ALA A 143 -3.50 -8.82 20.25
CA ALA A 143 -4.41 -8.69 21.40
C ALA A 143 -3.82 -9.37 22.66
N SER A 144 -3.17 -10.52 22.51
CA SER A 144 -2.50 -11.22 23.60
C SER A 144 -1.34 -10.38 24.17
N ALA A 145 -0.52 -9.76 23.30
CA ALA A 145 0.59 -8.91 23.74
C ALA A 145 0.11 -7.74 24.60
N LEU A 146 -0.96 -7.05 24.17
CA LEU A 146 -1.58 -5.97 24.96
C LEU A 146 -2.09 -6.46 26.32
N GLY A 147 -2.63 -7.68 26.37
CA GLY A 147 -3.08 -8.27 27.65
C GLY A 147 -1.93 -8.60 28.60
N TRP A 148 -0.75 -8.91 28.10
CA TRP A 148 0.44 -9.13 28.92
C TRP A 148 1.00 -7.82 29.46
N GLU A 149 1.14 -6.79 28.62
CA GLU A 149 1.59 -5.46 29.06
C GLU A 149 0.68 -4.86 30.14
N ALA A 150 -0.63 -5.05 30.04
CA ALA A 150 -1.58 -4.55 31.04
C ALA A 150 -1.45 -5.21 32.43
N LYS A 151 -0.74 -6.35 32.55
CA LYS A 151 -0.49 -7.00 33.85
C LYS A 151 0.75 -6.47 34.58
N GLU A 152 1.57 -5.70 33.90
CA GLU A 152 2.81 -5.11 34.49
C GLU A 152 2.58 -3.69 35.03
N ILE A 153 1.34 -3.18 34.95
CA ILE A 153 0.88 -1.91 35.54
C ILE A 153 0.03 -2.21 36.80
#